data_d80a58045b2570cd859bf71b46c934d5
#
_entry.id   d80a58045b2570cd859bf71b46c934d5
#
_cell.length_a   1.000
_cell.length_b   1.000
_cell.length_c   1.000
_cell.angle_alpha   90.00
_cell.angle_beta   90.00
_cell.angle_gamma   90.00
#
_symmetry.space_group_name_H-M   'P 1'
#
loop_
_entity.id
_entity.type
_entity.pdbx_description
1 polymer ?
#
loop_
_entity_poly.entity_id
_entity_poly.type
_entity_poly.pdbx_seq_one_letter_code
_entity_poly.pdbx_strand_id
1 'polypeptide(L)'
;PKIALSKKDVNPVVHQYYISEENEAEMEKMRKQDVIDQAIYAKVKLFNEASELKLYQVASLCLNSQSQPIVKGTSSKDQVKQAINNYLDSGTNQLTNVGKFIEITDLLKEKENKLKFEVLYLVQQGVNMNVLSMKDGYMLWHSKAQTPQYKFSEKDKFVNLIVVEMLKYNPEDTETSNWYFDLYSELEKKGAWLK
;
A
#
# COMPACT_ATOMS: atom_id res chain seq x y z
N PRO A 1 -12.88 26.29 26.66
CA PRO A 1 -14.14 26.47 25.94
C PRO A 1 -14.62 25.12 25.41
N LYS A 2 -15.90 24.81 25.55
CA LYS A 2 -16.52 23.61 24.97
C LYS A 2 -17.17 24.00 23.64
N ILE A 3 -17.00 23.15 22.65
CA ILE A 3 -17.53 23.33 21.30
C ILE A 3 -18.74 22.39 21.14
N ALA A 4 -19.86 22.89 20.69
CA ALA A 4 -21.01 22.06 20.32
C ALA A 4 -20.83 21.48 18.91
N LEU A 5 -21.25 20.24 18.69
CA LEU A 5 -21.11 19.55 17.42
C LEU A 5 -22.08 20.05 16.35
N SER A 6 -23.23 20.57 16.77
CA SER A 6 -24.19 21.18 15.86
C SER A 6 -24.95 22.34 16.53
N LYS A 7 -25.65 23.13 15.72
CA LYS A 7 -26.51 24.21 16.22
C LYS A 7 -27.62 23.71 17.15
N LYS A 8 -28.08 22.49 16.98
CA LYS A 8 -29.11 21.86 17.84
C LYS A 8 -28.59 21.52 19.23
N ASP A 9 -27.27 21.29 19.33
CA ASP A 9 -26.60 20.91 20.58
C ASP A 9 -26.05 22.10 21.35
N VAL A 10 -26.29 23.33 20.89
CA VAL A 10 -25.79 24.54 21.53
C VAL A 10 -26.53 24.78 22.84
N ASN A 11 -25.78 24.67 23.94
CA ASN A 11 -26.21 25.15 25.25
C ASN A 11 -25.43 26.45 25.57
N PRO A 12 -26.10 27.60 25.60
CA PRO A 12 -25.41 28.89 25.76
C PRO A 12 -24.66 29.03 27.10
N VAL A 13 -24.96 28.18 28.09
CA VAL A 13 -24.28 28.17 29.37
C VAL A 13 -22.97 27.37 29.33
N VAL A 14 -22.91 26.34 28.45
CA VAL A 14 -21.80 25.37 28.40
C VAL A 14 -20.97 25.52 27.13
N HIS A 15 -21.59 25.88 26.01
CA HIS A 15 -20.94 25.95 24.71
C HIS A 15 -20.71 27.42 24.31
N GLN A 16 -19.48 27.77 24.02
CA GLN A 16 -19.13 29.09 23.49
C GLN A 16 -19.20 29.16 21.96
N TYR A 17 -19.06 27.98 21.32
CA TYR A 17 -19.04 27.83 19.86
C TYR A 17 -19.77 26.56 19.46
N TYR A 18 -20.26 26.54 18.25
CA TYR A 18 -20.75 25.31 17.58
C TYR A 18 -20.12 25.21 16.19
N ILE A 19 -20.01 23.98 15.70
CA ILE A 19 -19.55 23.74 14.34
C ILE A 19 -20.80 23.73 13.46
N SER A 20 -20.89 24.66 12.50
CA SER A 20 -21.98 24.66 11.52
C SER A 20 -21.74 23.59 10.44
N GLU A 21 -22.81 23.09 9.84
CA GLU A 21 -22.71 22.13 8.71
C GLU A 21 -21.90 22.70 7.54
N GLU A 22 -21.99 24.02 7.30
CA GLU A 22 -21.17 24.73 6.31
C GLU A 22 -19.69 24.68 6.64
N ASN A 23 -19.31 24.92 7.90
CA ASN A 23 -17.93 24.83 8.36
C ASN A 23 -17.41 23.39 8.31
N GLU A 24 -18.25 22.38 8.57
CA GLU A 24 -17.87 20.97 8.45
C GLU A 24 -17.56 20.58 7.00
N ALA A 25 -18.41 21.02 6.07
CA ALA A 25 -18.20 20.76 4.64
C ALA A 25 -16.94 21.44 4.11
N GLU A 26 -16.68 22.66 4.56
CA GLU A 26 -15.47 23.41 4.20
C GLU A 26 -14.21 22.77 4.79
N MET A 27 -14.26 22.37 6.05
CA MET A 27 -13.14 21.66 6.71
C MET A 27 -12.87 20.29 6.03
N GLU A 28 -13.91 19.57 5.64
CA GLU A 28 -13.73 18.31 4.90
C GLU A 28 -13.10 18.54 3.51
N LYS A 29 -13.50 19.59 2.81
CA LYS A 29 -12.89 19.99 1.53
C LYS A 29 -11.42 20.33 1.71
N MET A 30 -11.06 21.09 2.75
CA MET A 30 -9.66 21.41 3.07
C MET A 30 -8.86 20.13 3.35
N ARG A 31 -9.36 19.23 4.18
CA ARG A 31 -8.69 17.94 4.47
C ARG A 31 -8.46 17.11 3.20
N LYS A 32 -9.44 17.07 2.29
CA LYS A 32 -9.28 16.37 0.99
C LYS A 32 -8.19 17.02 0.15
N GLN A 33 -8.14 18.35 0.12
CA GLN A 33 -7.11 19.08 -0.60
C GLN A 33 -5.71 18.85 -0.01
N ASP A 34 -5.57 18.88 1.32
CA ASP A 34 -4.30 18.60 2.01
C ASP A 34 -3.74 17.21 1.66
N VAL A 35 -4.61 16.20 1.59
CA VAL A 35 -4.21 14.84 1.19
C VAL A 35 -3.73 14.80 -0.26
N ILE A 36 -4.41 15.50 -1.16
CA ILE A 36 -3.98 15.61 -2.57
C ILE A 36 -2.62 16.31 -2.67
N ASP A 37 -2.42 17.41 -1.96
CA ASP A 37 -1.17 18.17 -1.96
C ASP A 37 0.00 17.35 -1.43
N GLN A 38 -0.22 16.55 -0.37
CA GLN A 38 0.76 15.59 0.13
C GLN A 38 1.16 14.56 -0.92
N ALA A 39 0.19 14.03 -1.68
CA ALA A 39 0.48 13.07 -2.75
C ALA A 39 1.26 13.71 -3.90
N ILE A 40 0.94 14.95 -4.26
CA ILE A 40 1.69 15.70 -5.28
C ILE A 40 3.15 15.87 -4.85
N TYR A 41 3.38 16.28 -3.61
CA TYR A 41 4.73 16.41 -3.07
C TYR A 41 5.49 15.07 -3.07
N ALA A 42 4.87 14.00 -2.57
CA ALA A 42 5.45 12.67 -2.56
C ALA A 42 5.78 12.18 -3.98
N LYS A 43 4.89 12.43 -4.97
CA LYS A 43 5.10 12.12 -6.38
C LYS A 43 6.30 12.85 -6.97
N VAL A 44 6.39 14.15 -6.77
CA VAL A 44 7.52 14.96 -7.28
C VAL A 44 8.84 14.44 -6.72
N LYS A 45 8.89 14.18 -5.42
CA LYS A 45 10.07 13.62 -4.76
C LYS A 45 10.43 12.25 -5.35
N LEU A 46 9.45 11.34 -5.45
CA LEU A 46 9.65 10.00 -6.02
C LEU A 46 10.19 10.08 -7.46
N PHE A 47 9.62 10.95 -8.30
CA PHE A 47 10.02 11.06 -9.71
C PHE A 47 11.42 11.62 -9.93
N ASN A 48 11.89 12.45 -9.00
CA ASN A 48 13.20 13.08 -9.09
C ASN A 48 14.31 12.23 -8.45
N GLU A 49 14.03 11.56 -7.33
CA GLU A 49 15.06 10.93 -6.50
C GLU A 49 15.11 9.40 -6.66
N ALA A 50 14.00 8.76 -7.09
CA ALA A 50 13.95 7.31 -7.12
C ALA A 50 14.66 6.70 -8.34
N SER A 51 15.30 5.52 -8.10
CA SER A 51 15.76 4.66 -9.17
C SER A 51 14.57 4.09 -9.98
N GLU A 52 14.85 3.58 -11.19
CA GLU A 52 13.80 2.95 -12.01
C GLU A 52 13.12 1.78 -11.30
N LEU A 53 13.92 0.94 -10.64
CA LEU A 53 13.39 -0.17 -9.84
C LEU A 53 12.45 0.33 -8.74
N LYS A 54 12.84 1.38 -8.00
CA LYS A 54 12.02 1.91 -6.91
C LYS A 54 10.71 2.50 -7.42
N LEU A 55 10.73 3.20 -8.56
CA LEU A 55 9.53 3.67 -9.25
C LEU A 55 8.61 2.51 -9.63
N TYR A 56 9.18 1.46 -10.23
CA TYR A 56 8.44 0.27 -10.60
C TYR A 56 7.83 -0.44 -9.39
N GLN A 57 8.57 -0.56 -8.29
CA GLN A 57 8.09 -1.16 -7.05
C GLN A 57 6.88 -0.40 -6.49
N VAL A 58 6.96 0.93 -6.40
CA VAL A 58 5.84 1.78 -5.95
C VAL A 58 4.63 1.63 -6.89
N ALA A 59 4.86 1.71 -8.21
CA ALA A 59 3.79 1.55 -9.18
C ALA A 59 3.12 0.19 -9.07
N SER A 60 3.88 -0.89 -8.92
CA SER A 60 3.35 -2.26 -8.77
C SER A 60 2.48 -2.40 -7.53
N LEU A 61 2.88 -1.79 -6.42
CA LEU A 61 2.09 -1.80 -5.17
C LEU A 61 0.81 -0.97 -5.27
N CYS A 62 0.84 0.15 -6.01
CA CYS A 62 -0.33 1.01 -6.22
C CYS A 62 -1.33 0.38 -7.20
N LEU A 63 -0.86 -0.06 -8.36
CA LEU A 63 -1.66 -0.45 -9.52
C LEU A 63 -2.16 -1.89 -9.48
N ASN A 64 -1.88 -2.61 -8.41
CA ASN A 64 -2.19 -4.02 -8.30
C ASN A 64 -3.63 -4.27 -7.87
N SER A 65 -4.58 -3.80 -8.65
CA SER A 65 -5.98 -4.21 -8.59
C SER A 65 -6.36 -4.88 -9.90
N GLN A 66 -7.34 -5.79 -9.87
CA GLN A 66 -7.82 -6.53 -11.05
C GLN A 66 -8.29 -5.62 -12.20
N SER A 67 -8.58 -4.36 -11.91
CA SER A 67 -9.05 -3.36 -12.88
C SER A 67 -7.98 -2.42 -13.42
N GLN A 68 -6.73 -2.51 -12.95
CA GLN A 68 -5.64 -1.61 -13.33
C GLN A 68 -4.56 -2.35 -14.14
N PRO A 69 -3.97 -1.70 -15.16
CA PRO A 69 -2.87 -2.32 -15.91
C PRO A 69 -1.67 -2.55 -14.99
N ILE A 70 -1.18 -3.78 -14.98
CA ILE A 70 0.04 -4.12 -14.24
C ILE A 70 1.23 -3.51 -14.98
N VAL A 71 2.02 -2.72 -14.28
CA VAL A 71 3.29 -2.19 -14.80
C VAL A 71 4.30 -3.33 -14.84
N LYS A 72 4.83 -3.62 -16.03
CA LYS A 72 5.83 -4.68 -16.23
C LYS A 72 7.23 -4.14 -15.92
N GLY A 73 8.13 -4.99 -15.42
CA GLY A 73 9.53 -4.64 -15.15
C GLY A 73 10.33 -4.18 -16.38
N THR A 74 9.79 -4.43 -17.59
CA THR A 74 10.35 -3.96 -18.87
C THR A 74 9.83 -2.58 -19.30
N SER A 75 8.93 -1.97 -18.53
CA SER A 75 8.40 -0.65 -18.83
C SER A 75 9.47 0.43 -18.65
N SER A 76 9.52 1.39 -19.55
CA SER A 76 10.42 2.53 -19.41
C SER A 76 10.05 3.40 -18.19
N LYS A 77 11.01 4.15 -17.68
CA LYS A 77 10.79 5.10 -16.57
C LYS A 77 9.59 6.03 -16.81
N ASP A 78 9.43 6.51 -18.05
CA ASP A 78 8.35 7.42 -18.41
C ASP A 78 6.98 6.71 -18.45
N GLN A 79 6.94 5.47 -18.92
CA GLN A 79 5.72 4.65 -18.87
C GLN A 79 5.28 4.39 -17.42
N VAL A 80 6.23 4.12 -16.52
CA VAL A 80 5.93 3.93 -15.10
C VAL A 80 5.42 5.22 -14.45
N LYS A 81 6.06 6.37 -14.76
CA LYS A 81 5.58 7.68 -14.29
C LYS A 81 4.18 8.00 -14.80
N GLN A 82 3.91 7.72 -16.08
CA GLN A 82 2.59 7.92 -16.67
C GLN A 82 1.53 7.04 -15.99
N ALA A 83 1.85 5.78 -15.70
CA ALA A 83 0.94 4.88 -14.99
C ALA A 83 0.61 5.40 -13.58
N ILE A 84 1.59 5.91 -12.84
CA ILE A 84 1.36 6.55 -11.52
C ILE A 84 0.49 7.80 -11.66
N ASN A 85 0.74 8.66 -12.65
CA ASN A 85 -0.10 9.84 -12.90
C ASN A 85 -1.55 9.45 -13.15
N ASN A 86 -1.78 8.53 -14.10
CA ASN A 86 -3.13 8.05 -14.42
C ASN A 86 -3.84 7.44 -13.20
N TYR A 87 -3.09 6.75 -12.33
CA TYR A 87 -3.63 6.18 -11.10
C TYR A 87 -4.08 7.27 -10.12
N LEU A 88 -3.29 8.31 -9.94
CA LEU A 88 -3.60 9.42 -9.04
C LEU A 88 -4.71 10.31 -9.57
N ASP A 89 -4.88 10.40 -10.89
CA ASP A 89 -5.88 11.23 -11.56
C ASP A 89 -7.20 10.49 -11.85
N SER A 90 -7.32 9.23 -11.42
CA SER A 90 -8.48 8.39 -11.74
C SER A 90 -9.75 8.74 -10.95
N GLY A 91 -10.41 9.79 -11.35
CA GLY A 91 -11.82 10.20 -11.14
C GLY A 91 -12.46 9.77 -9.80
N THR A 92 -13.40 8.84 -9.85
CA THR A 92 -14.22 8.42 -8.69
C THR A 92 -13.42 7.78 -7.54
N ASN A 93 -12.22 7.26 -7.80
CA ASN A 93 -11.37 6.60 -6.82
C ASN A 93 -10.16 7.44 -6.39
N GLN A 94 -10.10 8.71 -6.81
CA GLN A 94 -8.93 9.56 -6.61
C GLN A 94 -8.45 9.59 -5.16
N LEU A 95 -9.31 9.88 -4.20
CA LEU A 95 -8.92 9.96 -2.78
C LEU A 95 -8.41 8.63 -2.22
N THR A 96 -9.02 7.52 -2.61
CA THR A 96 -8.57 6.18 -2.21
C THR A 96 -7.19 5.87 -2.79
N ASN A 97 -6.98 6.20 -4.06
CA ASN A 97 -5.72 5.99 -4.75
C ASN A 97 -4.61 6.87 -4.20
N VAL A 98 -4.92 8.13 -3.95
CA VAL A 98 -4.03 9.10 -3.31
C VAL A 98 -3.63 8.65 -1.92
N GLY A 99 -4.58 8.22 -1.08
CA GLY A 99 -4.32 7.68 0.25
C GLY A 99 -3.39 6.47 0.22
N LYS A 100 -3.66 5.49 -0.66
CA LYS A 100 -2.80 4.32 -0.84
C LYS A 100 -1.40 4.69 -1.33
N PHE A 101 -1.29 5.65 -2.24
CA PHE A 101 0.00 6.12 -2.74
C PHE A 101 0.84 6.77 -1.64
N ILE A 102 0.22 7.60 -0.79
CA ILE A 102 0.88 8.21 0.38
C ILE A 102 1.35 7.11 1.33
N GLU A 103 0.48 6.17 1.70
CA GLU A 103 0.83 5.05 2.57
C GLU A 103 2.07 4.29 2.07
N ILE A 104 2.12 3.97 0.78
CA ILE A 104 3.25 3.25 0.18
C ILE A 104 4.53 4.11 0.16
N THR A 105 4.42 5.39 -0.19
CA THR A 105 5.58 6.28 -0.25
C THR A 105 6.12 6.66 1.13
N ASP A 106 5.27 6.68 2.15
CA ASP A 106 5.68 6.91 3.54
C ASP A 106 6.56 5.78 4.08
N LEU A 107 6.33 4.54 3.62
CA LEU A 107 7.22 3.41 3.96
C LEU A 107 8.67 3.62 3.47
N LEU A 108 8.88 4.49 2.48
CA LEU A 108 10.22 4.81 1.97
C LEU A 108 10.95 5.89 2.77
N LYS A 109 10.24 6.66 3.60
CA LYS A 109 10.82 7.79 4.33
C LYS A 109 11.68 7.34 5.52
N GLU A 110 11.30 6.25 6.18
CA GLU A 110 11.93 5.79 7.41
C GLU A 110 12.70 4.48 7.18
N LYS A 111 13.90 4.39 7.76
CA LYS A 111 14.73 3.18 7.64
C LYS A 111 14.04 1.93 8.18
N GLU A 112 13.28 2.09 9.26
CA GLU A 112 12.56 1.00 9.92
C GLU A 112 11.45 0.41 9.04
N ASN A 113 10.83 1.25 8.20
CA ASN A 113 9.77 0.84 7.29
C ASN A 113 10.28 0.24 5.96
N LYS A 114 11.59 0.34 5.69
CA LYS A 114 12.19 -0.16 4.45
C LYS A 114 11.98 -1.66 4.27
N LEU A 115 12.17 -2.44 5.32
CA LEU A 115 11.94 -3.88 5.30
C LEU A 115 10.46 -4.19 5.01
N LYS A 116 9.54 -3.46 5.63
CA LYS A 116 8.10 -3.61 5.39
C LYS A 116 7.76 -3.34 3.92
N PHE A 117 8.32 -2.31 3.31
CA PHE A 117 8.14 -2.02 1.88
C PHE A 117 8.66 -3.16 1.00
N GLU A 118 9.86 -3.67 1.29
CA GLU A 118 10.46 -4.76 0.53
C GLU A 118 9.66 -6.05 0.62
N VAL A 119 9.17 -6.40 1.82
CA VAL A 119 8.31 -7.58 2.03
C VAL A 119 6.97 -7.42 1.33
N LEU A 120 6.34 -6.24 1.40
CA LEU A 120 5.10 -5.94 0.67
C LEU A 120 5.29 -6.17 -0.83
N TYR A 121 6.37 -5.64 -1.40
CA TYR A 121 6.66 -5.81 -2.81
C TYR A 121 6.90 -7.28 -3.18
N LEU A 122 7.70 -7.99 -2.36
CA LEU A 122 8.01 -9.40 -2.58
C LEU A 122 6.75 -10.27 -2.59
N VAL A 123 5.89 -10.11 -1.59
CA VAL A 123 4.62 -10.84 -1.50
C VAL A 123 3.71 -10.52 -2.66
N GLN A 124 3.64 -9.25 -3.06
CA GLN A 124 2.85 -8.83 -4.20
C GLN A 124 3.34 -9.47 -5.50
N GLN A 125 4.66 -9.55 -5.72
CA GLN A 125 5.22 -10.26 -6.86
C GLN A 125 4.91 -11.76 -6.78
N GLY A 126 4.94 -12.35 -5.58
CA GLY A 126 4.54 -13.75 -5.37
C GLY A 126 3.12 -14.05 -5.84
N VAL A 127 2.18 -13.16 -5.54
CA VAL A 127 0.79 -13.27 -6.00
C VAL A 127 0.70 -13.05 -7.52
N ASN A 128 1.35 -12.01 -8.05
CA ASN A 128 1.30 -11.68 -9.48
C ASN A 128 1.89 -12.77 -10.37
N MET A 129 2.92 -13.47 -9.90
CA MET A 129 3.60 -14.52 -10.62
C MET A 129 3.06 -15.93 -10.31
N ASN A 130 1.93 -16.00 -9.63
CA ASN A 130 1.31 -17.27 -9.21
C ASN A 130 2.28 -18.20 -8.44
N VAL A 131 3.13 -17.61 -7.60
CA VAL A 131 3.93 -18.35 -6.61
C VAL A 131 3.11 -18.55 -5.35
N LEU A 132 2.36 -17.51 -4.99
CA LEU A 132 1.43 -17.48 -3.86
C LEU A 132 0.01 -17.31 -4.35
N SER A 133 -0.93 -17.97 -3.70
CA SER A 133 -2.37 -17.72 -3.88
C SER A 133 -3.14 -17.98 -2.59
N MET A 134 -4.37 -17.48 -2.55
CA MET A 134 -5.32 -17.79 -1.48
C MET A 134 -6.42 -18.70 -2.00
N LYS A 135 -6.70 -19.78 -1.28
CA LYS A 135 -7.81 -20.67 -1.56
C LYS A 135 -8.45 -21.12 -0.25
N ASP A 136 -9.75 -20.99 -0.14
CA ASP A 136 -10.55 -21.46 1.02
C ASP A 136 -10.03 -20.93 2.38
N GLY A 137 -9.55 -19.69 2.41
CA GLY A 137 -8.99 -19.06 3.61
C GLY A 137 -7.57 -19.52 3.98
N TYR A 138 -6.89 -20.20 3.07
CA TYR A 138 -5.50 -20.62 3.26
C TYR A 138 -4.58 -19.99 2.23
N MET A 139 -3.36 -19.64 2.66
CA MET A 139 -2.27 -19.34 1.75
C MET A 139 -1.71 -20.63 1.17
N LEU A 140 -1.64 -20.69 -0.13
CA LEU A 140 -1.01 -21.78 -0.88
C LEU A 140 0.28 -21.27 -1.51
N TRP A 141 1.35 -22.02 -1.30
CA TRP A 141 2.62 -21.82 -1.99
C TRP A 141 2.77 -22.92 -3.05
N HIS A 142 2.66 -22.53 -4.31
CA HIS A 142 2.49 -23.51 -5.41
C HIS A 142 3.67 -24.48 -5.58
N SER A 143 4.90 -24.04 -5.32
CA SER A 143 6.09 -24.91 -5.41
C SER A 143 6.26 -25.86 -4.21
N LYS A 144 5.58 -25.57 -3.10
CA LYS A 144 5.66 -26.38 -1.87
C LYS A 144 4.49 -27.38 -1.76
N ALA A 145 4.18 -28.09 -2.86
CA ALA A 145 3.20 -29.16 -2.94
C ALA A 145 1.75 -28.77 -2.56
N GLN A 146 1.37 -27.53 -2.77
CA GLN A 146 0.04 -26.98 -2.45
C GLN A 146 -0.41 -27.17 -0.99
N THR A 147 0.53 -27.44 -0.08
CA THR A 147 0.22 -27.53 1.35
C THR A 147 -0.21 -26.15 1.86
N PRO A 148 -1.33 -26.08 2.59
CA PRO A 148 -1.73 -24.84 3.25
C PRO A 148 -0.62 -24.38 4.21
N GLN A 149 -0.04 -23.20 3.94
CA GLN A 149 1.04 -22.67 4.76
C GLN A 149 0.51 -21.84 5.92
N TYR A 150 -0.63 -21.17 5.71
CA TYR A 150 -1.22 -20.32 6.72
C TYR A 150 -2.74 -20.23 6.55
N LYS A 151 -3.49 -20.20 7.66
CA LYS A 151 -4.94 -20.02 7.68
C LYS A 151 -5.27 -18.56 8.02
N PHE A 152 -6.06 -17.90 7.17
CA PHE A 152 -6.51 -16.53 7.39
C PHE A 152 -7.88 -16.49 8.07
N SER A 153 -8.12 -15.44 8.85
CA SER A 153 -9.47 -15.08 9.22
C SER A 153 -10.17 -14.35 8.06
N GLU A 154 -11.49 -14.46 7.96
CA GLU A 154 -12.28 -13.81 6.90
C GLU A 154 -12.15 -12.28 6.86
N LYS A 155 -11.69 -11.68 7.97
CA LYS A 155 -11.53 -10.22 8.10
C LYS A 155 -10.19 -9.69 7.59
N ASP A 156 -9.26 -10.57 7.28
CA ASP A 156 -7.89 -10.19 7.04
C ASP A 156 -7.60 -10.08 5.54
N LYS A 157 -6.98 -8.99 5.13
CA LYS A 157 -6.51 -8.85 3.76
C LYS A 157 -5.27 -9.72 3.54
N PHE A 158 -5.37 -10.68 2.66
CA PHE A 158 -4.37 -11.68 2.32
C PHE A 158 -2.92 -11.18 2.32
N VAL A 159 -2.63 -10.13 1.55
CA VAL A 159 -1.27 -9.60 1.41
C VAL A 159 -0.75 -9.03 2.73
N ASN A 160 -1.58 -8.32 3.49
CA ASN A 160 -1.15 -7.69 4.73
C ASN A 160 -0.77 -8.71 5.81
N LEU A 161 -1.47 -9.83 5.87
CA LEU A 161 -1.17 -10.89 6.85
C LEU A 161 0.11 -11.62 6.54
N ILE A 162 0.34 -11.97 5.28
CA ILE A 162 1.61 -12.56 4.87
C ILE A 162 2.76 -11.61 5.22
N VAL A 163 2.59 -10.32 4.98
CA VAL A 163 3.58 -9.30 5.36
C VAL A 163 3.82 -9.30 6.86
N VAL A 164 2.75 -9.35 7.68
CA VAL A 164 2.88 -9.39 9.14
C VAL A 164 3.63 -10.64 9.60
N GLU A 165 3.31 -11.81 9.04
CA GLU A 165 4.00 -13.06 9.39
C GLU A 165 5.47 -13.06 8.92
N MET A 166 5.75 -12.54 7.72
CA MET A 166 7.13 -12.39 7.24
C MET A 166 7.94 -11.36 8.01
N LEU A 167 7.29 -10.31 8.57
CA LEU A 167 7.95 -9.31 9.41
C LEU A 167 8.20 -9.78 10.85
N LYS A 168 7.55 -10.85 11.28
CA LYS A 168 7.92 -11.54 12.53
C LYS A 168 9.24 -12.30 12.40
N TYR A 169 9.82 -12.29 11.21
CA TYR A 169 11.11 -12.88 10.92
C TYR A 169 12.17 -12.47 11.94
N ASN A 170 12.64 -13.47 12.66
CA ASN A 170 13.85 -13.35 13.48
C ASN A 170 14.97 -14.05 12.73
N PRO A 171 16.08 -13.38 12.38
CA PRO A 171 17.23 -14.03 11.71
C PRO A 171 17.84 -15.17 12.52
N GLU A 172 17.56 -15.27 13.80
CA GLU A 172 17.95 -16.38 14.67
C GLU A 172 16.98 -17.56 14.65
N ASP A 173 15.76 -17.36 14.09
CA ASP A 173 14.73 -18.38 13.96
C ASP A 173 14.75 -18.95 12.53
N THR A 174 15.24 -20.18 12.40
CA THR A 174 15.44 -20.83 11.10
C THR A 174 14.15 -21.11 10.32
N GLU A 175 12.98 -21.20 10.96
CA GLU A 175 11.73 -21.50 10.26
C GLU A 175 11.14 -20.27 9.58
N THR A 176 11.08 -19.13 10.24
CA THR A 176 10.54 -17.88 9.65
C THR A 176 11.53 -17.21 8.70
N SER A 177 12.85 -17.41 8.91
CA SER A 177 13.88 -16.89 8.02
C SER A 177 13.86 -17.47 6.62
N ASN A 178 13.46 -18.72 6.50
CA ASN A 178 13.42 -19.43 5.23
C ASN A 178 12.32 -18.88 4.28
N TRP A 179 11.21 -18.36 4.80
CA TRP A 179 10.11 -17.88 3.98
C TRP A 179 10.48 -16.68 3.09
N TYR A 180 11.17 -15.69 3.64
CA TYR A 180 11.60 -14.52 2.88
C TYR A 180 12.61 -14.92 1.79
N PHE A 181 13.65 -15.67 2.16
CA PHE A 181 14.71 -16.08 1.23
C PHE A 181 14.20 -17.07 0.19
N ASP A 182 13.35 -18.00 0.57
CA ASP A 182 12.74 -18.96 -0.35
C ASP A 182 11.87 -18.24 -1.38
N LEU A 183 11.01 -17.33 -0.96
CA LEU A 183 10.16 -16.54 -1.85
C LEU A 183 10.99 -15.65 -2.76
N TYR A 184 12.01 -14.98 -2.21
CA TYR A 184 12.93 -14.17 -2.98
C TYR A 184 13.63 -14.99 -4.07
N SER A 185 14.20 -16.14 -3.71
CA SER A 185 14.91 -17.04 -4.64
C SER A 185 13.99 -17.59 -5.73
N GLU A 186 12.76 -17.95 -5.39
CA GLU A 186 11.81 -18.44 -6.38
C GLU A 186 11.37 -17.35 -7.36
N LEU A 187 11.12 -16.14 -6.87
CA LEU A 187 10.76 -15.01 -7.70
C LEU A 187 11.91 -14.54 -8.61
N GLU A 188 13.15 -14.56 -8.10
CA GLU A 188 14.34 -14.25 -8.90
C GLU A 188 14.49 -15.25 -10.07
N LYS A 189 14.31 -16.54 -9.80
CA LYS A 189 14.30 -17.60 -10.86
C LYS A 189 13.19 -17.40 -11.90
N LYS A 190 12.05 -16.84 -11.51
CA LYS A 190 10.95 -16.51 -12.41
C LYS A 190 11.13 -15.18 -13.15
N GLY A 191 12.24 -14.47 -12.91
CA GLY A 191 12.56 -13.22 -13.58
C GLY A 191 11.85 -11.99 -12.99
N ALA A 192 11.45 -12.03 -11.72
CA ALA A 192 10.98 -10.84 -11.03
C ALA A 192 12.08 -9.79 -10.91
N TRP A 193 11.73 -8.53 -11.11
CA TRP A 193 12.69 -7.44 -10.96
C TRP A 193 12.81 -7.05 -9.47
N LEU A 194 13.76 -7.68 -8.77
CA LEU A 194 13.94 -7.55 -7.32
C LEU A 194 15.14 -6.65 -6.93
N LYS A 195 16.09 -6.47 -7.84
CA LYS A 195 17.32 -5.66 -7.64
C LYS A 195 17.53 -4.71 -8.79
#